data_04fac29cdb871a39470eb82a8cfd9fa8
#
_entry.id   04fac29cdb871a39470eb82a8cfd9fa8
#
_cell.length_a   1.000
_cell.length_b   1.000
_cell.length_c   1.000
_cell.angle_alpha   90.00
_cell.angle_beta   90.00
_cell.angle_gamma   90.00
#
_symmetry.space_group_name_H-M   'P 1'
#
loop_
_entity.id
_entity.type
_entity.pdbx_description
1 polymer ?
#
loop_
_entity_poly.entity_id
_entity_poly.type
_entity_poly.pdbx_seq_one_letter_code
_entity_poly.pdbx_strand_id
1 'polypeptide(L)'
;KRVSKSEERVDNNSENLEVIAQERAKWKKNSPHLNAPQKIIDCVEQAVLLDFAGGMNFEQKTFQGLMDSDQSKSLIHAFFAERKSNKIPELERGAKPRPISKLGVIGGGTMGSGITIAALNSGLPVTMVERDQESLERGIENVKKVYRRDVEKGRLSQEKADKILSNYSTSTHLKDLSDKDMIIEAVFEELEVKKSVFSQLNDIAKEGAVLASNTSYLDIDKIASATDRVGDVIGLHFFSPANIMRLLEIVVPTNVKDDVVATGFQLAKILKKVPVRAGNCDGFIGNRVLENYAKAANYMMEDGTSPYDIDLSLIHISEPTRRV
;
A
#
# COMPACT_ATOMS: atom_id res chain seq x y z
N LYS A 1 41.54 -12.53 -16.53
CA LYS A 1 41.78 -13.30 -15.28
C LYS A 1 40.44 -13.92 -14.87
N ARG A 2 40.39 -15.20 -14.53
CA ARG A 2 39.18 -15.82 -13.96
C ARG A 2 39.01 -15.31 -12.53
N VAL A 3 37.83 -14.87 -12.17
CA VAL A 3 37.49 -14.36 -10.82
C VAL A 3 37.86 -15.38 -9.73
N SER A 4 37.69 -16.68 -10.02
CA SER A 4 38.07 -17.81 -9.16
C SER A 4 39.58 -17.93 -8.83
N LYS A 5 40.42 -17.12 -9.45
CA LYS A 5 41.87 -17.08 -9.22
C LYS A 5 42.38 -15.74 -8.74
N SER A 6 41.47 -14.82 -8.36
CA SER A 6 41.82 -13.49 -7.87
C SER A 6 41.64 -13.47 -6.37
N GLU A 7 42.73 -13.57 -5.64
CA GLU A 7 42.79 -13.45 -4.17
C GLU A 7 43.00 -11.98 -3.75
N GLU A 8 43.19 -11.08 -4.70
CA GLU A 8 43.60 -9.67 -4.47
C GLU A 8 42.57 -8.80 -3.71
N ARG A 9 41.37 -9.33 -3.39
CA ARG A 9 40.29 -8.58 -2.72
C ARG A 9 39.67 -9.31 -1.54
N VAL A 10 40.21 -10.44 -1.13
CA VAL A 10 39.69 -11.26 -0.03
C VAL A 10 40.79 -11.43 1.01
N ASP A 11 41.04 -10.40 1.75
CA ASP A 11 41.95 -10.46 2.88
C ASP A 11 41.21 -10.92 4.12
N ASN A 12 41.71 -11.99 4.76
CA ASN A 12 41.25 -12.42 6.07
C ASN A 12 41.87 -11.51 7.15
N ASN A 13 41.38 -10.26 7.21
CA ASN A 13 41.78 -9.31 8.19
C ASN A 13 40.66 -8.99 9.19
N SER A 14 41.00 -8.46 10.36
CA SER A 14 40.06 -8.11 11.40
C SER A 14 39.04 -7.08 10.95
N GLU A 15 39.40 -6.17 10.04
CA GLU A 15 38.53 -5.13 9.51
C GLU A 15 37.37 -5.73 8.68
N ASN A 16 37.63 -6.70 7.81
CA ASN A 16 36.61 -7.38 7.05
C ASN A 16 35.64 -8.16 7.96
N LEU A 17 36.14 -8.80 9.00
CA LEU A 17 35.30 -9.52 9.96
C LEU A 17 34.44 -8.58 10.78
N GLU A 18 34.94 -7.39 11.13
CA GLU A 18 34.13 -6.35 11.80
C GLU A 18 32.99 -5.85 10.90
N VAL A 19 33.23 -5.59 9.61
CA VAL A 19 32.20 -5.18 8.66
C VAL A 19 31.13 -6.26 8.53
N ILE A 20 31.51 -7.53 8.44
CA ILE A 20 30.60 -8.68 8.40
C ILE A 20 29.73 -8.73 9.67
N ALA A 21 30.33 -8.53 10.85
CA ALA A 21 29.61 -8.52 12.11
C ALA A 21 28.61 -7.35 12.20
N GLN A 22 28.99 -6.15 11.74
CA GLN A 22 28.12 -4.98 11.70
C GLN A 22 26.92 -5.20 10.77
N GLU A 23 27.15 -5.71 9.55
CA GLU A 23 26.06 -6.00 8.62
C GLU A 23 25.15 -7.12 9.15
N ARG A 24 25.70 -8.13 9.82
CA ARG A 24 24.93 -9.19 10.49
C ARG A 24 23.98 -8.60 11.55
N ALA A 25 24.48 -7.73 12.41
CA ALA A 25 23.67 -7.07 13.43
C ALA A 25 22.58 -6.17 12.82
N LYS A 26 22.93 -5.39 11.79
CA LYS A 26 22.01 -4.53 11.05
C LYS A 26 20.85 -5.30 10.40
N TRP A 27 21.15 -6.39 9.67
CA TRP A 27 20.14 -7.20 9.02
C TRP A 27 19.29 -8.01 9.99
N LYS A 28 19.87 -8.46 11.10
CA LYS A 28 19.11 -9.09 12.20
C LYS A 28 18.10 -8.12 12.82
N LYS A 29 18.44 -6.82 12.90
CA LYS A 29 17.53 -5.78 13.40
C LYS A 29 16.46 -5.40 12.36
N ASN A 30 16.84 -5.25 11.09
CA ASN A 30 15.98 -4.71 10.04
C ASN A 30 15.03 -5.77 9.43
N SER A 31 15.45 -7.04 9.42
CA SER A 31 14.69 -8.14 8.81
C SER A 31 14.80 -9.42 9.64
N PRO A 32 14.39 -9.40 10.94
CA PRO A 32 14.61 -10.50 11.87
C PRO A 32 13.88 -11.79 11.46
N HIS A 33 12.84 -11.67 10.65
CA HIS A 33 11.99 -12.76 10.19
C HIS A 33 12.42 -13.37 8.85
N LEU A 34 13.46 -12.82 8.20
CA LEU A 34 13.97 -13.35 6.95
C LEU A 34 15.25 -14.15 7.17
N ASN A 35 15.28 -15.39 6.68
CA ASN A 35 16.45 -16.27 6.81
C ASN A 35 17.55 -15.93 5.82
N ALA A 36 17.19 -15.58 4.58
CA ALA A 36 18.15 -15.37 3.49
C ALA A 36 19.22 -14.30 3.77
N PRO A 37 18.93 -13.11 4.35
CA PRO A 37 19.96 -12.11 4.62
C PRO A 37 21.09 -12.63 5.53
N GLN A 38 20.75 -13.37 6.59
CA GLN A 38 21.74 -13.94 7.49
C GLN A 38 22.57 -15.02 6.79
N LYS A 39 21.93 -15.84 5.96
CA LYS A 39 22.59 -16.91 5.21
C LYS A 39 23.51 -16.36 4.11
N ILE A 40 23.17 -15.23 3.51
CA ILE A 40 24.06 -14.52 2.56
C ILE A 40 25.32 -14.05 3.30
N ILE A 41 25.15 -13.46 4.50
CA ILE A 41 26.28 -13.02 5.31
C ILE A 41 27.15 -14.21 5.74
N ASP A 42 26.55 -15.35 6.11
CA ASP A 42 27.28 -16.58 6.38
C ASP A 42 28.15 -17.01 5.18
N CYS A 43 27.60 -16.95 3.95
CA CYS A 43 28.33 -17.26 2.73
C CYS A 43 29.49 -16.30 2.46
N VAL A 44 29.29 -14.99 2.69
CA VAL A 44 30.35 -13.98 2.55
C VAL A 44 31.48 -14.23 3.58
N GLU A 45 31.13 -14.53 4.84
CA GLU A 45 32.10 -14.87 5.88
C GLU A 45 32.90 -16.11 5.50
N GLN A 46 32.26 -17.18 5.01
CA GLN A 46 32.95 -18.39 4.57
C GLN A 46 33.81 -18.17 3.33
N ALA A 47 33.46 -17.23 2.45
CA ALA A 47 34.32 -16.85 1.32
C ALA A 47 35.62 -16.17 1.74
N VAL A 48 35.67 -15.57 2.94
CA VAL A 48 36.88 -15.01 3.54
C VAL A 48 37.73 -16.09 4.23
N LEU A 49 37.08 -17.12 4.78
CA LEU A 49 37.73 -18.13 5.62
C LEU A 49 38.17 -19.39 4.85
N LEU A 50 37.49 -19.73 3.75
CA LEU A 50 37.71 -20.95 2.98
C LEU A 50 38.37 -20.65 1.64
N ASP A 51 38.96 -21.69 1.03
CA ASP A 51 39.34 -21.65 -0.36
C ASP A 51 38.12 -21.52 -1.29
N PHE A 52 38.33 -21.19 -2.54
CA PHE A 52 37.24 -20.95 -3.50
C PHE A 52 36.30 -22.17 -3.62
N ALA A 53 36.83 -23.37 -3.63
CA ALA A 53 36.03 -24.59 -3.78
C ALA A 53 35.18 -24.85 -2.52
N GLY A 54 35.77 -24.66 -1.34
CA GLY A 54 35.07 -24.74 -0.05
C GLY A 54 33.95 -23.71 0.08
N GLY A 55 34.24 -22.45 -0.26
CA GLY A 55 33.26 -21.36 -0.26
C GLY A 55 32.09 -21.62 -1.21
N MET A 56 32.36 -22.07 -2.43
CA MET A 56 31.33 -22.43 -3.40
C MET A 56 30.46 -23.61 -2.94
N ASN A 57 31.06 -24.62 -2.33
CA ASN A 57 30.30 -25.75 -1.79
C ASN A 57 29.41 -25.33 -0.61
N PHE A 58 29.92 -24.43 0.25
CA PHE A 58 29.11 -23.87 1.35
C PHE A 58 27.93 -23.06 0.82
N GLU A 59 28.16 -22.17 -0.16
CA GLU A 59 27.10 -21.37 -0.78
C GLU A 59 26.03 -22.25 -1.43
N GLN A 60 26.45 -23.29 -2.21
CA GLN A 60 25.51 -24.20 -2.86
C GLN A 60 24.62 -24.94 -1.86
N LYS A 61 25.21 -25.47 -0.77
CA LYS A 61 24.43 -26.14 0.29
C LYS A 61 23.48 -25.19 1.01
N THR A 62 23.95 -23.97 1.29
CA THR A 62 23.15 -22.92 1.93
C THR A 62 21.98 -22.51 1.04
N PHE A 63 22.23 -22.30 -0.27
CA PHE A 63 21.20 -21.98 -1.24
C PHE A 63 20.14 -23.10 -1.33
N GLN A 64 20.57 -24.35 -1.42
CA GLN A 64 19.64 -25.47 -1.48
C GLN A 64 18.77 -25.53 -0.21
N GLY A 65 19.36 -25.37 0.97
CA GLY A 65 18.59 -25.34 2.22
C GLY A 65 17.60 -24.20 2.31
N LEU A 66 17.93 -23.01 1.75
CA LEU A 66 16.99 -21.90 1.67
C LEU A 66 15.85 -22.20 0.69
N MET A 67 16.15 -22.77 -0.49
CA MET A 67 15.13 -23.11 -1.49
C MET A 67 14.12 -24.13 -1.00
N ASP A 68 14.55 -25.12 -0.23
CA ASP A 68 13.71 -26.18 0.34
C ASP A 68 12.86 -25.71 1.53
N SER A 69 13.17 -24.52 2.09
CA SER A 69 12.49 -23.98 3.26
C SER A 69 11.04 -23.58 2.99
N ASP A 70 10.19 -23.68 4.00
CA ASP A 70 8.80 -23.22 3.92
C ASP A 70 8.71 -21.70 3.72
N GLN A 71 9.69 -20.94 4.22
CA GLN A 71 9.78 -19.52 3.97
C GLN A 71 9.96 -19.20 2.48
N SER A 72 10.83 -19.94 1.79
CA SER A 72 11.03 -19.78 0.34
C SER A 72 9.74 -20.08 -0.43
N LYS A 73 9.09 -21.21 -0.12
CA LYS A 73 7.81 -21.59 -0.76
C LYS A 73 6.74 -20.52 -0.54
N SER A 74 6.64 -19.99 0.68
CA SER A 74 5.68 -18.93 1.01
C SER A 74 5.97 -17.62 0.27
N LEU A 75 7.24 -17.20 0.18
CA LEU A 75 7.63 -16.00 -0.55
C LEU A 75 7.38 -16.13 -2.06
N ILE A 76 7.66 -17.31 -2.65
CA ILE A 76 7.36 -17.62 -4.04
C ILE A 76 5.84 -17.56 -4.28
N HIS A 77 5.04 -18.15 -3.37
CA HIS A 77 3.58 -18.08 -3.46
C HIS A 77 3.08 -16.62 -3.42
N ALA A 78 3.55 -15.83 -2.45
CA ALA A 78 3.18 -14.42 -2.33
C ALA A 78 3.55 -13.60 -3.58
N PHE A 79 4.75 -13.83 -4.14
CA PHE A 79 5.20 -13.19 -5.38
C PHE A 79 4.26 -13.47 -6.56
N PHE A 80 3.88 -14.72 -6.76
CA PHE A 80 2.95 -15.07 -7.84
C PHE A 80 1.52 -14.61 -7.56
N ALA A 81 1.07 -14.60 -6.31
CA ALA A 81 -0.23 -14.06 -5.92
C ALA A 81 -0.33 -12.56 -6.24
N GLU A 82 0.68 -11.75 -5.87
CA GLU A 82 0.76 -10.32 -6.22
C GLU A 82 0.74 -10.10 -7.76
N ARG A 83 1.39 -10.95 -8.52
CA ARG A 83 1.37 -10.87 -10.00
C ARG A 83 0.01 -11.26 -10.58
N LYS A 84 -0.63 -12.29 -10.00
CA LYS A 84 -1.94 -12.76 -10.44
C LYS A 84 -3.02 -11.74 -10.18
N SER A 85 -2.96 -10.99 -9.08
CA SER A 85 -3.96 -9.97 -8.73
C SER A 85 -4.13 -8.88 -9.78
N ASN A 86 -3.09 -8.63 -10.61
CA ASN A 86 -3.13 -7.67 -11.71
C ASN A 86 -3.82 -8.18 -12.98
N LYS A 87 -4.17 -9.48 -13.05
CA LYS A 87 -4.90 -10.07 -14.17
C LYS A 87 -6.38 -10.00 -13.87
N ILE A 88 -7.13 -9.22 -14.63
CA ILE A 88 -8.56 -8.99 -14.43
C ILE A 88 -9.33 -9.19 -15.73
N PRO A 89 -10.58 -9.67 -15.64
CA PRO A 89 -11.41 -9.94 -16.84
C PRO A 89 -11.58 -8.72 -17.75
N GLU A 90 -11.66 -7.53 -17.18
CA GLU A 90 -11.85 -6.28 -17.90
C GLU A 90 -10.67 -6.01 -18.87
N LEU A 91 -9.44 -6.22 -18.41
CA LEU A 91 -8.23 -6.08 -19.26
C LEU A 91 -8.14 -7.20 -20.30
N GLU A 92 -8.56 -8.42 -19.95
CA GLU A 92 -8.59 -9.55 -20.89
C GLU A 92 -9.62 -9.33 -22.01
N ARG A 93 -10.73 -8.60 -21.75
CA ARG A 93 -11.69 -8.14 -22.75
C ARG A 93 -11.20 -6.95 -23.58
N GLY A 94 -9.98 -6.44 -23.32
CA GLY A 94 -9.36 -5.37 -24.09
C GLY A 94 -9.67 -3.96 -23.58
N ALA A 95 -10.20 -3.81 -22.36
CA ALA A 95 -10.44 -2.50 -21.77
C ALA A 95 -9.13 -1.72 -21.64
N LYS A 96 -9.17 -0.42 -21.98
CA LYS A 96 -8.04 0.49 -21.85
C LYS A 96 -8.32 1.47 -20.72
N PRO A 97 -7.37 1.66 -19.78
CA PRO A 97 -7.55 2.63 -18.71
C PRO A 97 -7.64 4.05 -19.27
N ARG A 98 -8.43 4.90 -18.63
CA ARG A 98 -8.46 6.34 -18.90
C ARG A 98 -7.17 6.98 -18.38
N PRO A 99 -6.66 8.04 -19.01
CA PRO A 99 -5.47 8.73 -18.53
C PRO A 99 -5.75 9.41 -17.17
N ILE A 100 -4.76 9.36 -16.27
CA ILE A 100 -4.80 10.03 -14.97
C ILE A 100 -3.61 10.95 -14.89
N SER A 101 -3.83 12.25 -15.00
CA SER A 101 -2.82 13.29 -14.86
C SER A 101 -3.08 14.24 -13.68
N LYS A 102 -4.33 14.34 -13.22
CA LYS A 102 -4.74 15.19 -12.10
C LYS A 102 -5.74 14.44 -11.22
N LEU A 103 -5.47 14.43 -9.92
CA LEU A 103 -6.32 13.76 -8.92
C LEU A 103 -7.04 14.79 -8.04
N GLY A 104 -8.30 14.54 -7.74
CA GLY A 104 -9.05 15.19 -6.68
C GLY A 104 -9.20 14.28 -5.48
N VAL A 105 -9.11 14.83 -4.27
CA VAL A 105 -9.41 14.10 -3.02
C VAL A 105 -10.37 14.97 -2.20
N ILE A 106 -11.50 14.39 -1.79
CA ILE A 106 -12.48 15.07 -0.92
C ILE A 106 -12.35 14.50 0.48
N GLY A 107 -12.05 15.36 1.45
CA GLY A 107 -11.78 14.99 2.82
C GLY A 107 -10.28 14.99 3.14
N GLY A 108 -9.87 15.75 4.16
CA GLY A 108 -8.49 15.87 4.66
C GLY A 108 -8.24 15.12 5.97
N GLY A 109 -9.14 14.19 6.33
CA GLY A 109 -8.97 13.30 7.47
C GLY A 109 -7.83 12.30 7.27
N THR A 110 -7.73 11.30 8.16
CA THR A 110 -6.67 10.29 8.14
C THR A 110 -6.53 9.61 6.78
N MET A 111 -7.65 9.18 6.18
CA MET A 111 -7.61 8.48 4.90
C MET A 111 -7.32 9.41 3.73
N GLY A 112 -8.03 10.53 3.61
CA GLY A 112 -7.83 11.46 2.50
C GLY A 112 -6.44 12.10 2.50
N SER A 113 -5.89 12.46 3.66
CA SER A 113 -4.50 12.91 3.78
C SER A 113 -3.50 11.82 3.35
N GLY A 114 -3.74 10.57 3.78
CA GLY A 114 -2.89 9.43 3.38
C GLY A 114 -2.94 9.14 1.87
N ILE A 115 -4.13 9.23 1.25
CA ILE A 115 -4.32 9.08 -0.21
C ILE A 115 -3.61 10.21 -0.95
N THR A 116 -3.76 11.46 -0.47
CA THR A 116 -3.07 12.63 -1.01
C THR A 116 -1.55 12.45 -0.98
N ILE A 117 -0.98 12.02 0.15
CA ILE A 117 0.46 11.74 0.27
C ILE A 117 0.91 10.65 -0.70
N ALA A 118 0.14 9.55 -0.83
CA ALA A 118 0.48 8.47 -1.76
C ALA A 118 0.53 8.97 -3.21
N ALA A 119 -0.42 9.81 -3.61
CA ALA A 119 -0.47 10.40 -4.95
C ALA A 119 0.68 11.39 -5.19
N LEU A 120 0.95 12.29 -4.26
CA LEU A 120 2.06 13.24 -4.32
C LEU A 120 3.42 12.53 -4.42
N ASN A 121 3.65 11.47 -3.64
CA ASN A 121 4.86 10.64 -3.69
C ASN A 121 5.03 9.92 -5.02
N SER A 122 3.95 9.76 -5.79
CA SER A 122 3.95 9.17 -7.13
C SER A 122 4.07 10.22 -8.24
N GLY A 123 4.18 11.50 -7.89
CA GLY A 123 4.33 12.61 -8.80
C GLY A 123 3.00 13.10 -9.40
N LEU A 124 1.85 12.63 -8.93
CA LEU A 124 0.55 13.13 -9.39
C LEU A 124 0.22 14.47 -8.71
N PRO A 125 -0.19 15.50 -9.48
CA PRO A 125 -0.83 16.68 -8.95
C PRO A 125 -2.16 16.34 -8.26
N VAL A 126 -2.33 16.84 -7.02
CA VAL A 126 -3.51 16.59 -6.21
C VAL A 126 -4.15 17.89 -5.76
N THR A 127 -5.46 17.99 -5.90
CA THR A 127 -6.28 19.01 -5.24
C THR A 127 -7.09 18.36 -4.14
N MET A 128 -6.83 18.72 -2.88
CA MET A 128 -7.63 18.30 -1.74
C MET A 128 -8.71 19.33 -1.44
N VAL A 129 -9.93 18.85 -1.28
CA VAL A 129 -11.08 19.70 -0.95
C VAL A 129 -11.66 19.28 0.38
N GLU A 130 -11.96 20.28 1.21
CA GLU A 130 -12.67 20.13 2.49
C GLU A 130 -13.90 21.01 2.57
N ARG A 131 -14.82 20.63 3.44
CA ARG A 131 -16.12 21.32 3.60
C ARG A 131 -16.00 22.75 4.15
N ASP A 132 -14.97 23.01 4.97
CA ASP A 132 -14.74 24.27 5.65
C ASP A 132 -13.25 24.53 5.84
N GLN A 133 -12.91 25.78 6.16
CA GLN A 133 -11.54 26.25 6.31
C GLN A 133 -10.80 25.57 7.47
N GLU A 134 -11.47 25.32 8.59
CA GLU A 134 -10.85 24.68 9.76
C GLU A 134 -10.47 23.21 9.44
N SER A 135 -11.35 22.48 8.78
CA SER A 135 -11.09 21.10 8.31
C SER A 135 -9.97 21.08 7.28
N LEU A 136 -9.94 22.08 6.38
CA LEU A 136 -8.91 22.22 5.36
C LEU A 136 -7.52 22.44 5.99
N GLU A 137 -7.42 23.32 6.99
CA GLU A 137 -6.16 23.58 7.70
C GLU A 137 -5.64 22.35 8.42
N ARG A 138 -6.52 21.58 9.07
CA ARG A 138 -6.17 20.29 9.67
C ARG A 138 -5.67 19.30 8.62
N GLY A 139 -6.31 19.21 7.46
CA GLY A 139 -5.90 18.34 6.37
C GLY A 139 -4.54 18.74 5.79
N ILE A 140 -4.31 20.05 5.58
CA ILE A 140 -2.99 20.57 5.15
C ILE A 140 -1.90 20.19 6.15
N GLU A 141 -2.17 20.38 7.45
CA GLU A 141 -1.21 20.06 8.49
C GLU A 141 -0.90 18.56 8.54
N ASN A 142 -1.92 17.69 8.39
CA ASN A 142 -1.73 16.24 8.32
C ASN A 142 -0.76 15.85 7.20
N VAL A 143 -0.91 16.44 6.01
CA VAL A 143 -0.03 16.18 4.87
C VAL A 143 1.38 16.73 5.12
N LYS A 144 1.51 18.01 5.50
CA LYS A 144 2.81 18.67 5.70
C LYS A 144 3.62 18.05 6.85
N LYS A 145 2.97 17.59 7.92
CA LYS A 145 3.61 16.94 9.06
C LYS A 145 4.39 15.69 8.67
N VAL A 146 3.90 14.91 7.70
CA VAL A 146 4.61 13.72 7.23
C VAL A 146 5.91 14.11 6.54
N TYR A 147 5.88 15.10 5.65
CA TYR A 147 7.08 15.56 4.93
C TYR A 147 8.09 16.21 5.87
N ARG A 148 7.66 17.07 6.81
CA ARG A 148 8.55 17.65 7.84
C ARG A 148 9.26 16.57 8.62
N ARG A 149 8.54 15.58 9.14
CA ARG A 149 9.12 14.46 9.88
C ARG A 149 10.15 13.68 9.06
N ASP A 150 9.91 13.48 7.76
CA ASP A 150 10.84 12.73 6.91
C ASP A 150 12.10 13.56 6.59
N VAL A 151 11.97 14.88 6.49
CA VAL A 151 13.14 15.80 6.40
C VAL A 151 13.93 15.81 7.69
N GLU A 152 13.31 15.97 8.86
CA GLU A 152 13.95 15.93 10.17
C GLU A 152 14.71 14.62 10.43
N LYS A 153 14.20 13.49 9.92
CA LYS A 153 14.84 12.17 10.02
C LYS A 153 15.88 11.90 8.93
N GLY A 154 16.19 12.88 8.08
CA GLY A 154 17.15 12.76 6.99
C GLY A 154 16.73 11.76 5.88
N ARG A 155 15.45 11.37 5.81
CA ARG A 155 14.93 10.45 4.79
C ARG A 155 14.60 11.15 3.48
N LEU A 156 14.36 12.46 3.52
CA LEU A 156 14.03 13.31 2.41
C LEU A 156 14.76 14.64 2.55
N SER A 157 15.32 15.21 1.46
CA SER A 157 15.85 16.57 1.48
C SER A 157 14.73 17.59 1.43
N GLN A 158 14.96 18.78 2.02
CA GLN A 158 13.98 19.88 1.98
C GLN A 158 13.58 20.23 0.55
N GLU A 159 14.55 20.35 -0.37
CA GLU A 159 14.30 20.64 -1.79
C GLU A 159 13.33 19.63 -2.44
N LYS A 160 13.52 18.33 -2.15
CA LYS A 160 12.62 17.30 -2.66
C LYS A 160 11.23 17.39 -2.04
N ALA A 161 11.13 17.70 -0.74
CA ALA A 161 9.85 17.90 -0.07
C ALA A 161 9.09 19.10 -0.70
N ASP A 162 9.75 20.20 -0.94
CA ASP A 162 9.17 21.40 -1.55
C ASP A 162 8.70 21.11 -2.99
N LYS A 163 9.50 20.36 -3.76
CA LYS A 163 9.12 19.92 -5.11
C LYS A 163 7.89 19.01 -5.11
N ILE A 164 7.77 18.10 -4.15
CA ILE A 164 6.59 17.24 -4.01
C ILE A 164 5.38 18.10 -3.65
N LEU A 165 5.51 18.99 -2.68
CA LEU A 165 4.44 19.86 -2.20
C LEU A 165 4.03 20.93 -3.24
N SER A 166 4.84 21.23 -4.25
CA SER A 166 4.42 22.11 -5.35
C SER A 166 3.31 21.51 -6.24
N ASN A 167 3.11 20.18 -6.18
CA ASN A 167 2.00 19.48 -6.81
C ASN A 167 0.73 19.40 -5.95
N TYR A 168 0.73 20.00 -4.77
CA TYR A 168 -0.38 19.95 -3.82
C TYR A 168 -1.16 21.28 -3.82
N SER A 169 -2.43 21.20 -4.14
CA SER A 169 -3.37 22.32 -4.09
C SER A 169 -4.51 21.99 -3.13
N THR A 170 -5.13 23.00 -2.55
CA THR A 170 -6.21 22.84 -1.57
C THR A 170 -7.32 23.85 -1.81
N SER A 171 -8.57 23.49 -1.50
CA SER A 171 -9.73 24.36 -1.65
C SER A 171 -10.86 23.95 -0.69
N THR A 172 -11.81 24.87 -0.47
CA THR A 172 -13.11 24.58 0.18
C THR A 172 -14.25 24.45 -0.85
N HIS A 173 -13.95 24.55 -2.15
CA HIS A 173 -14.96 24.52 -3.19
C HIS A 173 -14.84 23.29 -4.07
N LEU A 174 -15.87 22.44 -4.10
CA LEU A 174 -15.92 21.25 -4.96
C LEU A 174 -15.71 21.56 -6.44
N LYS A 175 -16.08 22.77 -6.89
CA LYS A 175 -15.91 23.22 -8.29
C LYS A 175 -14.45 23.19 -8.74
N ASP A 176 -13.48 23.30 -7.84
CA ASP A 176 -12.05 23.22 -8.15
C ASP A 176 -11.58 21.80 -8.51
N LEU A 177 -12.51 20.84 -8.46
CA LEU A 177 -12.32 19.47 -8.93
C LEU A 177 -12.79 19.24 -10.38
N SER A 178 -13.35 20.27 -11.05
CA SER A 178 -13.96 20.13 -12.38
C SER A 178 -13.02 19.68 -13.49
N ASP A 179 -11.71 19.88 -13.34
CA ASP A 179 -10.68 19.50 -14.32
C ASP A 179 -9.97 18.17 -13.99
N LYS A 180 -10.37 17.48 -12.92
CA LYS A 180 -9.69 16.26 -12.47
C LYS A 180 -10.09 15.04 -13.33
N ASP A 181 -9.12 14.16 -13.54
CA ASP A 181 -9.33 12.91 -14.27
C ASP A 181 -9.99 11.84 -13.38
N MET A 182 -9.69 11.91 -12.10
CA MET A 182 -10.29 11.05 -11.08
C MET A 182 -10.49 11.84 -9.79
N ILE A 183 -11.60 11.60 -9.10
CA ILE A 183 -11.92 12.20 -7.81
C ILE A 183 -12.19 11.07 -6.82
N ILE A 184 -11.45 11.07 -5.70
CA ILE A 184 -11.61 10.08 -4.63
C ILE A 184 -12.26 10.75 -3.43
N GLU A 185 -13.44 10.30 -3.07
CA GLU A 185 -14.16 10.73 -1.90
C GLU A 185 -13.69 9.91 -0.68
N ALA A 186 -13.30 10.60 0.39
CA ALA A 186 -12.86 10.06 1.67
C ALA A 186 -13.45 10.84 2.85
N VAL A 187 -14.74 11.23 2.73
CA VAL A 187 -15.52 11.91 3.78
C VAL A 187 -16.07 10.91 4.80
N PHE A 188 -16.88 11.41 5.75
CA PHE A 188 -17.47 10.60 6.80
C PHE A 188 -18.25 9.37 6.26
N GLU A 189 -18.16 8.23 6.97
CA GLU A 189 -18.69 6.93 6.53
C GLU A 189 -20.22 6.85 6.78
N GLU A 190 -20.97 7.68 6.06
CA GLU A 190 -22.42 7.76 6.11
C GLU A 190 -22.99 7.84 4.68
N LEU A 191 -23.96 6.99 4.36
CA LEU A 191 -24.46 6.82 3.00
C LEU A 191 -25.02 8.14 2.41
N GLU A 192 -25.84 8.85 3.16
CA GLU A 192 -26.49 10.08 2.67
C GLU A 192 -25.48 11.22 2.49
N VAL A 193 -24.44 11.30 3.32
CA VAL A 193 -23.34 12.24 3.14
C VAL A 193 -22.61 11.95 1.84
N LYS A 194 -22.27 10.68 1.57
CA LYS A 194 -21.59 10.28 0.33
C LYS A 194 -22.46 10.48 -0.89
N LYS A 195 -23.76 10.16 -0.84
CA LYS A 195 -24.70 10.45 -1.93
C LYS A 195 -24.80 11.95 -2.24
N SER A 196 -24.85 12.79 -1.21
CA SER A 196 -24.85 14.25 -1.39
C SER A 196 -23.60 14.75 -2.12
N VAL A 197 -22.43 14.22 -1.74
CA VAL A 197 -21.17 14.54 -2.43
C VAL A 197 -21.19 14.06 -3.88
N PHE A 198 -21.62 12.83 -4.15
CA PHE A 198 -21.67 12.26 -5.49
C PHE A 198 -22.70 12.96 -6.39
N SER A 199 -23.83 13.39 -5.85
CA SER A 199 -24.80 14.23 -6.57
C SER A 199 -24.17 15.56 -7.03
N GLN A 200 -23.41 16.23 -6.15
CA GLN A 200 -22.71 17.46 -6.54
C GLN A 200 -21.60 17.18 -7.55
N LEU A 201 -20.88 16.07 -7.43
CA LEU A 201 -19.85 15.67 -8.40
C LEU A 201 -20.42 15.33 -9.77
N ASN A 202 -21.67 14.85 -9.84
CA ASN A 202 -22.37 14.61 -11.10
C ASN A 202 -22.37 15.85 -12.00
N ASP A 203 -22.61 17.02 -11.40
CA ASP A 203 -22.72 18.29 -12.11
C ASP A 203 -21.36 18.97 -12.35
N ILE A 204 -20.38 18.69 -11.49
CA ILE A 204 -19.09 19.40 -11.48
C ILE A 204 -18.03 18.64 -12.29
N ALA A 205 -17.96 17.33 -12.16
CA ALA A 205 -16.88 16.55 -12.74
C ALA A 205 -16.96 16.53 -14.27
N LYS A 206 -15.83 16.76 -14.94
CA LYS A 206 -15.77 16.71 -16.40
C LYS A 206 -16.22 15.35 -16.96
N GLU A 207 -16.63 15.36 -18.21
CA GLU A 207 -16.90 14.12 -18.93
C GLU A 207 -15.66 13.20 -18.92
N GLY A 208 -15.88 11.91 -18.72
CA GLY A 208 -14.81 10.91 -18.63
C GLY A 208 -14.04 10.88 -17.31
N ALA A 209 -14.30 11.77 -16.35
CA ALA A 209 -13.73 11.66 -15.02
C ALA A 209 -14.27 10.41 -14.28
N VAL A 210 -13.39 9.71 -13.56
CA VAL A 210 -13.77 8.59 -12.69
C VAL A 210 -14.09 9.12 -11.30
N LEU A 211 -15.23 8.73 -10.75
CA LEU A 211 -15.66 9.05 -9.40
C LEU A 211 -15.44 7.84 -8.50
N ALA A 212 -14.67 7.97 -7.45
CA ALA A 212 -14.33 6.88 -6.56
C ALA A 212 -14.71 7.17 -5.11
N SER A 213 -15.24 6.17 -4.40
CA SER A 213 -15.44 6.26 -2.95
C SER A 213 -14.43 5.37 -2.22
N ASN A 214 -13.83 5.92 -1.15
CA ASN A 214 -12.97 5.16 -0.24
C ASN A 214 -13.77 4.58 0.94
N THR A 215 -15.03 4.25 0.75
CA THR A 215 -15.83 3.58 1.79
C THR A 215 -15.23 2.22 2.16
N SER A 216 -15.42 1.82 3.42
CA SER A 216 -14.96 0.53 3.93
C SER A 216 -16.04 -0.54 3.94
N TYR A 217 -17.32 -0.14 3.92
CA TYR A 217 -18.48 -1.04 4.10
C TYR A 217 -19.68 -0.70 3.23
N LEU A 218 -19.83 0.59 2.84
CA LEU A 218 -21.04 1.03 2.15
C LEU A 218 -21.12 0.48 0.74
N ASP A 219 -22.32 0.18 0.33
CA ASP A 219 -22.66 -0.32 -0.99
C ASP A 219 -22.40 0.75 -2.07
N ILE A 220 -21.44 0.48 -2.96
CA ILE A 220 -21.05 1.41 -4.04
C ILE A 220 -22.19 1.63 -5.04
N ASP A 221 -23.02 0.63 -5.31
CA ASP A 221 -24.18 0.80 -6.20
C ASP A 221 -25.18 1.83 -5.65
N LYS A 222 -25.37 1.86 -4.31
CA LYS A 222 -26.19 2.89 -3.65
C LYS A 222 -25.57 4.28 -3.72
N ILE A 223 -24.26 4.40 -3.63
CA ILE A 223 -23.57 5.68 -3.80
C ILE A 223 -23.67 6.13 -5.27
N ALA A 224 -23.43 5.23 -6.21
CA ALA A 224 -23.48 5.50 -7.63
C ALA A 224 -24.88 5.95 -8.09
N SER A 225 -25.95 5.45 -7.46
CA SER A 225 -27.33 5.84 -7.77
C SER A 225 -27.65 7.32 -7.53
N ALA A 226 -26.78 8.05 -6.86
CA ALA A 226 -26.87 9.51 -6.70
C ALA A 226 -26.37 10.29 -7.92
N THR A 227 -25.94 9.60 -8.99
CA THR A 227 -25.42 10.22 -10.23
C THR A 227 -26.07 9.65 -11.47
N ASP A 228 -26.13 10.41 -12.56
CA ASP A 228 -26.56 9.94 -13.88
C ASP A 228 -25.47 9.15 -14.61
N ARG A 229 -24.28 9.09 -14.04
CA ARG A 229 -23.07 8.46 -14.60
C ARG A 229 -22.61 7.26 -13.80
N VAL A 230 -23.53 6.40 -13.42
CA VAL A 230 -23.28 5.19 -12.59
C VAL A 230 -22.14 4.33 -13.11
N GLY A 231 -21.94 4.27 -14.44
CA GLY A 231 -20.86 3.52 -15.06
C GLY A 231 -19.45 4.11 -14.85
N ASP A 232 -19.35 5.33 -14.36
CA ASP A 232 -18.08 6.04 -14.07
C ASP A 232 -17.72 6.01 -12.56
N VAL A 233 -18.54 5.31 -11.76
CA VAL A 233 -18.35 5.20 -10.29
C VAL A 233 -17.71 3.88 -9.92
N ILE A 234 -16.73 3.92 -9.00
CA ILE A 234 -15.99 2.75 -8.52
C ILE A 234 -15.66 2.88 -7.03
N GLY A 235 -15.45 1.77 -6.33
CA GLY A 235 -14.86 1.80 -4.99
C GLY A 235 -13.34 1.67 -5.05
N LEU A 236 -12.63 2.47 -4.25
CA LEU A 236 -11.19 2.41 -4.05
C LEU A 236 -10.90 2.35 -2.56
N HIS A 237 -10.95 1.14 -2.00
CA HIS A 237 -10.76 0.94 -0.57
C HIS A 237 -9.27 0.85 -0.22
N PHE A 238 -8.74 1.95 0.32
CA PHE A 238 -7.40 2.02 0.86
C PHE A 238 -7.38 1.58 2.32
N PHE A 239 -6.27 0.99 2.76
CA PHE A 239 -6.05 0.60 4.16
C PHE A 239 -5.21 1.63 4.89
N SER A 240 -5.52 1.86 6.17
CA SER A 240 -4.82 2.85 7.01
C SER A 240 -3.47 2.32 7.51
N PRO A 241 -2.39 3.10 7.46
CA PRO A 241 -2.23 4.42 6.82
C PRO A 241 -2.10 4.31 5.29
N ALA A 242 -2.95 5.05 4.54
CA ALA A 242 -3.07 4.87 3.09
C ALA A 242 -1.78 5.15 2.29
N ASN A 243 -0.88 5.97 2.80
CA ASN A 243 0.43 6.23 2.19
C ASN A 243 1.45 5.10 2.42
N ILE A 244 1.20 4.19 3.37
CA ILE A 244 2.13 3.10 3.75
C ILE A 244 1.61 1.75 3.27
N MET A 245 0.34 1.44 3.57
CA MET A 245 -0.26 0.14 3.26
C MET A 245 -0.31 -0.10 1.76
N ARG A 246 0.18 -1.28 1.34
CA ARG A 246 0.31 -1.59 -0.08
C ARG A 246 -0.98 -2.03 -0.74
N LEU A 247 -1.88 -2.67 0.00
CA LEU A 247 -3.14 -3.19 -0.53
C LEU A 247 -4.09 -2.07 -0.94
N LEU A 248 -4.72 -2.23 -2.10
CA LEU A 248 -5.83 -1.40 -2.58
C LEU A 248 -6.90 -2.32 -3.18
N GLU A 249 -8.06 -2.40 -2.56
CA GLU A 249 -9.20 -3.10 -3.11
C GLU A 249 -9.92 -2.22 -4.12
N ILE A 250 -10.04 -2.71 -5.34
CA ILE A 250 -10.81 -2.10 -6.42
C ILE A 250 -12.19 -2.73 -6.39
N VAL A 251 -13.13 -2.03 -5.77
CA VAL A 251 -14.50 -2.53 -5.57
C VAL A 251 -15.34 -2.25 -6.80
N VAL A 252 -15.81 -3.31 -7.43
CA VAL A 252 -16.48 -3.29 -8.73
C VAL A 252 -17.99 -3.39 -8.53
N PRO A 253 -18.74 -2.28 -8.65
CA PRO A 253 -20.20 -2.28 -8.60
C PRO A 253 -20.83 -2.86 -9.89
N THR A 254 -22.15 -3.05 -9.88
CA THR A 254 -22.87 -3.79 -10.91
C THR A 254 -22.77 -3.16 -12.31
N ASN A 255 -22.85 -1.83 -12.40
CA ASN A 255 -22.97 -1.11 -13.68
C ASN A 255 -21.71 -0.35 -14.08
N VAL A 256 -20.57 -0.59 -13.43
CA VAL A 256 -19.32 0.08 -13.76
C VAL A 256 -18.80 -0.33 -15.14
N LYS A 257 -18.25 0.63 -15.89
CA LYS A 257 -17.62 0.38 -17.19
C LYS A 257 -16.25 -0.31 -17.01
N ASP A 258 -15.91 -1.21 -17.94
CA ASP A 258 -14.64 -1.94 -17.92
C ASP A 258 -13.40 -1.02 -17.91
N ASP A 259 -13.45 0.10 -18.64
CA ASP A 259 -12.37 1.08 -18.68
C ASP A 259 -12.18 1.81 -17.33
N VAL A 260 -13.25 2.00 -16.55
CA VAL A 260 -13.21 2.56 -15.20
C VAL A 260 -12.52 1.60 -14.23
N VAL A 261 -12.85 0.30 -14.30
CA VAL A 261 -12.14 -0.73 -13.52
C VAL A 261 -10.66 -0.76 -13.89
N ALA A 262 -10.34 -0.79 -15.19
CA ALA A 262 -8.97 -0.72 -15.68
C ALA A 262 -8.24 0.54 -15.18
N THR A 263 -8.95 1.67 -15.08
CA THR A 263 -8.41 2.94 -14.55
C THR A 263 -8.09 2.84 -13.05
N GLY A 264 -8.91 2.18 -12.25
CA GLY A 264 -8.61 1.88 -10.84
C GLY A 264 -7.33 1.07 -10.68
N PHE A 265 -7.13 0.04 -11.52
CA PHE A 265 -5.89 -0.75 -11.56
C PHE A 265 -4.68 0.07 -12.03
N GLN A 266 -4.87 0.97 -12.98
CA GLN A 266 -3.81 1.89 -13.43
C GLN A 266 -3.42 2.87 -12.30
N LEU A 267 -4.37 3.43 -11.57
CA LEU A 267 -4.09 4.24 -10.38
C LEU A 267 -3.27 3.46 -9.35
N ALA A 268 -3.68 2.23 -9.02
CA ALA A 268 -2.95 1.39 -8.08
C ALA A 268 -1.49 1.20 -8.51
N LYS A 269 -1.24 0.98 -9.80
CA LYS A 269 0.11 0.86 -10.35
C LYS A 269 0.90 2.16 -10.21
N ILE A 270 0.29 3.32 -10.51
CA ILE A 270 0.91 4.65 -10.32
C ILE A 270 1.29 4.85 -8.86
N LEU A 271 0.39 4.52 -7.94
CA LEU A 271 0.59 4.65 -6.49
C LEU A 271 1.48 3.55 -5.88
N LYS A 272 2.01 2.62 -6.70
CA LYS A 272 2.82 1.46 -6.27
C LYS A 272 2.10 0.58 -5.24
N LYS A 273 0.78 0.46 -5.38
CA LYS A 273 -0.09 -0.42 -4.59
C LYS A 273 -0.22 -1.79 -5.25
N VAL A 274 -0.64 -2.76 -4.45
CA VAL A 274 -1.06 -4.08 -4.92
C VAL A 274 -2.57 -4.05 -5.07
N PRO A 275 -3.11 -3.97 -6.30
CA PRO A 275 -4.55 -3.95 -6.50
C PRO A 275 -5.14 -5.35 -6.37
N VAL A 276 -6.32 -5.42 -5.79
CA VAL A 276 -7.14 -6.64 -5.78
C VAL A 276 -8.55 -6.27 -6.21
N ARG A 277 -9.08 -6.99 -7.20
CA ARG A 277 -10.47 -6.84 -7.64
C ARG A 277 -11.40 -7.41 -6.57
N ALA A 278 -12.24 -6.57 -5.99
CA ALA A 278 -13.25 -6.95 -5.00
C ALA A 278 -14.67 -6.81 -5.57
N GLY A 279 -15.56 -7.68 -5.15
CA GLY A 279 -17.00 -7.50 -5.38
C GLY A 279 -17.58 -6.44 -4.46
N ASN A 280 -18.70 -5.82 -4.87
CA ASN A 280 -19.45 -4.89 -4.04
C ASN A 280 -20.30 -5.67 -3.03
N CYS A 281 -19.72 -5.96 -1.87
CA CYS A 281 -20.36 -6.66 -0.76
C CYS A 281 -19.85 -6.11 0.58
N ASP A 282 -20.56 -6.37 1.66
CA ASP A 282 -20.22 -5.90 2.99
C ASP A 282 -18.79 -6.30 3.41
N GLY A 283 -17.99 -5.31 3.82
CA GLY A 283 -16.59 -5.48 4.23
C GLY A 283 -15.63 -5.92 3.11
N PHE A 284 -16.08 -5.96 1.86
CA PHE A 284 -15.33 -6.35 0.65
C PHE A 284 -14.57 -7.67 0.85
N ILE A 285 -13.23 -7.69 0.80
CA ILE A 285 -12.41 -8.88 1.06
C ILE A 285 -11.74 -8.76 2.43
N GLY A 286 -10.95 -7.71 2.66
CA GLY A 286 -10.11 -7.59 3.85
C GLY A 286 -10.91 -7.47 5.14
N ASN A 287 -11.87 -6.55 5.19
CA ASN A 287 -12.70 -6.35 6.38
C ASN A 287 -13.62 -7.56 6.62
N ARG A 288 -14.15 -8.18 5.57
CA ARG A 288 -14.98 -9.37 5.69
C ARG A 288 -14.23 -10.58 6.29
N VAL A 289 -12.96 -10.75 5.94
CA VAL A 289 -12.09 -11.76 6.55
C VAL A 289 -11.79 -11.39 8.02
N LEU A 290 -11.45 -10.12 8.28
CA LEU A 290 -11.15 -9.62 9.62
C LEU A 290 -12.35 -9.75 10.56
N GLU A 291 -13.57 -9.50 10.08
CA GLU A 291 -14.79 -9.64 10.88
C GLU A 291 -14.98 -11.06 11.42
N ASN A 292 -14.78 -12.08 10.58
CA ASN A 292 -14.88 -13.48 11.03
C ASN A 292 -13.81 -13.80 12.09
N TYR A 293 -12.62 -13.24 11.94
CA TYR A 293 -11.54 -13.39 12.87
C TYR A 293 -11.85 -12.72 14.22
N ALA A 294 -12.40 -11.50 14.20
CA ALA A 294 -12.84 -10.79 15.39
C ALA A 294 -14.01 -11.50 16.09
N LYS A 295 -14.96 -12.06 15.33
CA LYS A 295 -16.06 -12.86 15.89
C LYS A 295 -15.54 -14.10 16.62
N ALA A 296 -14.57 -14.80 16.06
CA ALA A 296 -13.95 -15.95 16.73
C ALA A 296 -13.31 -15.55 18.07
N ALA A 297 -12.60 -14.42 18.11
CA ALA A 297 -12.03 -13.89 19.35
C ALA A 297 -13.11 -13.55 20.39
N ASN A 298 -14.24 -12.94 19.97
CA ASN A 298 -15.36 -12.63 20.86
C ASN A 298 -16.00 -13.92 21.44
N TYR A 299 -16.23 -14.95 20.63
CA TYR A 299 -16.74 -16.22 21.10
C TYR A 299 -15.80 -16.88 22.14
N MET A 300 -14.48 -16.81 21.91
CA MET A 300 -13.51 -17.31 22.89
C MET A 300 -13.59 -16.56 24.22
N MET A 301 -13.87 -15.23 24.20
CA MET A 301 -14.12 -14.46 25.44
C MET A 301 -15.41 -14.88 26.13
N GLU A 302 -16.50 -15.09 25.38
CA GLU A 302 -17.78 -15.57 25.90
C GLU A 302 -17.62 -16.97 26.54
N ASP A 303 -16.77 -17.83 25.98
CA ASP A 303 -16.42 -19.14 26.52
C ASP A 303 -15.45 -19.09 27.74
N GLY A 304 -15.07 -17.87 28.17
CA GLY A 304 -14.28 -17.65 29.39
C GLY A 304 -12.77 -17.53 29.17
N THR A 305 -12.29 -17.45 27.92
CA THR A 305 -10.88 -17.18 27.64
C THR A 305 -10.54 -15.74 28.01
N SER A 306 -9.40 -15.54 28.68
CA SER A 306 -8.93 -14.21 29.06
C SER A 306 -8.70 -13.32 27.82
N PRO A 307 -9.18 -12.05 27.81
CA PRO A 307 -8.86 -11.10 26.74
C PRO A 307 -7.36 -10.90 26.51
N TYR A 308 -6.56 -11.01 27.56
CA TYR A 308 -5.09 -10.89 27.48
C TYR A 308 -4.45 -12.05 26.73
N ASP A 309 -4.96 -13.28 26.91
CA ASP A 309 -4.46 -14.46 26.21
C ASP A 309 -4.84 -14.40 24.72
N ILE A 310 -6.05 -13.90 24.41
CA ILE A 310 -6.49 -13.69 23.04
C ILE A 310 -5.62 -12.63 22.38
N ASP A 311 -5.38 -11.48 23.02
CA ASP A 311 -4.55 -10.40 22.49
C ASP A 311 -3.11 -10.87 22.24
N LEU A 312 -2.54 -11.64 23.17
CA LEU A 312 -1.22 -12.25 23.02
C LEU A 312 -1.15 -13.19 21.81
N SER A 313 -2.17 -14.01 21.59
CA SER A 313 -2.28 -14.87 20.40
C SER A 313 -2.36 -14.05 19.12
N LEU A 314 -3.16 -12.96 19.11
CA LEU A 314 -3.33 -12.07 17.97
C LEU A 314 -2.03 -11.34 17.59
N ILE A 315 -1.19 -10.96 18.55
CA ILE A 315 0.12 -10.35 18.32
C ILE A 315 1.00 -11.29 17.48
N HIS A 316 1.01 -12.57 17.75
CA HIS A 316 1.79 -13.55 17.01
C HIS A 316 1.31 -13.73 15.56
N ILE A 317 0.02 -13.57 15.31
CA ILE A 317 -0.60 -13.83 14.00
C ILE A 317 -0.65 -12.55 13.16
N SER A 318 -1.08 -11.43 13.76
CA SER A 318 -1.37 -10.19 13.03
C SER A 318 -0.23 -9.16 13.07
N GLU A 319 0.57 -9.17 14.13
CA GLU A 319 1.69 -8.24 14.34
C GLU A 319 2.97 -8.97 14.80
N PRO A 320 3.47 -9.95 14.04
CA PRO A 320 4.59 -10.81 14.47
C PRO A 320 5.90 -10.04 14.72
N THR A 321 5.99 -8.78 14.33
CA THR A 321 7.17 -7.91 14.51
C THR A 321 7.03 -6.93 15.66
N ARG A 322 5.85 -6.84 16.31
CA ARG A 322 5.65 -5.98 17.47
C ARG A 322 6.41 -6.57 18.66
N ARG A 323 7.40 -5.84 19.17
CA ARG A 323 8.08 -6.20 20.41
C ARG A 323 7.11 -5.98 21.58
N VAL A 324 6.87 -7.01 22.33
CA VAL A 324 6.17 -6.96 23.60
C VAL A 324 7.00 -6.18 24.63
#